data_c167fe0eeb61000428012e325b3290cd
#
_entry.id   c167fe0eeb61000428012e325b3290cd
#
_cell.length_a   1.000
_cell.length_b   1.000
_cell.length_c   1.000
_cell.angle_alpha   90.00
_cell.angle_beta   90.00
_cell.angle_gamma   90.00
#
_symmetry.space_group_name_H-M   'P 1'
#
loop_
_entity.id
_entity.type
_entity.pdbx_description
1 polymer ?
#
loop_
_entity_poly.entity_id
_entity_poly.type
_entity_poly.pdbx_seq_one_letter_code
_entity_poly.pdbx_strand_id
1 'polypeptide(L)'
;MKTKIILTLFAFASITCLLSFYTLKEKQNISEGDATYKVIFYELGSVKCIPCQKMQPVLKSIEEKYGDQVQVIFYDVWTKEGKESAKKFDFNLIPTQIFTDAKGVEFYRHEGFLPEDEVVNVLKKKGVK
;
A
#
# COMPACT_ATOMS: atom_id res chain seq x y z
N MET A 1 21.48 -51.49 -22.28
CA MET A 1 21.62 -50.05 -22.63
C MET A 1 20.27 -49.26 -22.62
N LYS A 2 19.16 -49.88 -22.97
CA LYS A 2 17.84 -49.18 -23.01
C LYS A 2 17.28 -48.79 -21.64
N THR A 3 17.53 -49.53 -20.58
CA THR A 3 17.04 -49.27 -19.20
C THR A 3 17.71 -48.08 -18.53
N LYS A 4 18.98 -47.79 -18.80
CA LYS A 4 19.71 -46.65 -18.24
C LYS A 4 19.25 -45.30 -18.81
N ILE A 5 18.83 -45.26 -20.08
CA ILE A 5 18.34 -44.08 -20.77
C ILE A 5 16.98 -43.64 -20.24
N ILE A 6 16.10 -44.61 -19.90
CA ILE A 6 14.77 -44.34 -19.36
C ILE A 6 14.86 -43.76 -17.93
N LEU A 7 15.81 -44.23 -17.11
CA LEU A 7 15.99 -43.74 -15.75
C LEU A 7 16.49 -42.27 -15.73
N THR A 8 17.37 -41.89 -16.69
CA THR A 8 17.86 -40.53 -16.80
C THR A 8 16.80 -39.52 -17.29
N LEU A 9 15.91 -39.95 -18.17
CA LEU A 9 14.80 -39.13 -18.66
C LEU A 9 13.77 -38.85 -17.56
N PHE A 10 13.48 -39.79 -16.66
CA PHE A 10 12.58 -39.58 -15.52
C PHE A 10 13.18 -38.64 -14.47
N ALA A 11 14.50 -38.66 -14.26
CA ALA A 11 15.17 -37.76 -13.33
C ALA A 11 15.16 -36.29 -13.82
N PHE A 12 15.28 -36.06 -15.13
CA PHE A 12 15.19 -34.71 -15.71
C PHE A 12 13.77 -34.12 -15.66
N ALA A 13 12.74 -34.96 -15.88
CA ALA A 13 11.35 -34.51 -15.82
C ALA A 13 10.90 -34.10 -14.41
N SER A 14 11.42 -34.72 -13.35
CA SER A 14 11.08 -34.39 -11.97
C SER A 14 11.78 -33.08 -11.51
N ILE A 15 12.97 -32.79 -12.01
CA ILE A 15 13.70 -31.55 -11.66
C ILE A 15 13.04 -30.33 -12.31
N THR A 16 12.55 -30.44 -13.53
CA THR A 16 11.84 -29.32 -14.21
C THR A 16 10.51 -28.99 -13.58
N CYS A 17 9.80 -29.99 -13.04
CA CYS A 17 8.53 -29.78 -12.34
C CYS A 17 8.71 -29.06 -10.99
N LEU A 18 9.79 -29.35 -10.26
CA LEU A 18 10.11 -28.67 -8.99
C LEU A 18 10.52 -27.20 -9.17
N LEU A 19 11.20 -26.86 -10.27
CA LEU A 19 11.58 -25.49 -10.57
C LEU A 19 10.38 -24.62 -10.94
N SER A 20 9.31 -25.19 -11.50
CA SER A 20 8.08 -24.44 -11.82
C SER A 20 7.27 -24.02 -10.59
N PHE A 21 7.41 -24.72 -9.45
CA PHE A 21 6.74 -24.35 -8.20
C PHE A 21 7.46 -23.24 -7.42
N TYR A 22 8.73 -22.97 -7.71
CA TYR A 22 9.48 -21.92 -7.01
C TYR A 22 9.24 -20.51 -7.57
N THR A 23 8.69 -20.37 -8.78
CA THR A 23 8.45 -19.07 -9.41
C THR A 23 7.13 -18.42 -9.05
N LEU A 24 6.24 -19.08 -8.27
CA LEU A 24 4.92 -18.53 -7.89
C LEU A 24 4.90 -17.89 -6.50
N LYS A 25 6.02 -17.79 -5.81
CA LYS A 25 6.12 -16.97 -4.60
C LYS A 25 6.68 -15.59 -4.95
N GLU A 26 6.07 -14.97 -5.94
CA GLU A 26 6.29 -13.54 -6.18
C GLU A 26 5.67 -12.80 -5.00
N LYS A 27 6.55 -12.33 -4.12
CA LYS A 27 6.25 -11.32 -3.13
C LYS A 27 5.47 -10.21 -3.83
N GLN A 28 4.21 -10.02 -3.46
CA GLN A 28 3.58 -8.72 -3.56
C GLN A 28 4.35 -7.77 -2.61
N ASN A 29 5.54 -7.35 -3.03
CA ASN A 29 6.06 -6.07 -2.62
C ASN A 29 5.15 -5.04 -3.30
N ILE A 30 4.13 -4.59 -2.59
CA ILE A 30 3.52 -3.31 -2.88
C ILE A 30 4.67 -2.33 -2.64
N SER A 31 5.35 -1.95 -3.73
CA SER A 31 6.35 -0.89 -3.67
C SER A 31 5.57 0.37 -3.36
N GLU A 32 5.76 0.89 -2.16
CA GLU A 32 5.38 2.28 -1.86
C GLU A 32 6.02 3.16 -2.94
N GLY A 33 5.17 3.80 -3.75
CA GLY A 33 5.62 4.68 -4.82
C GLY A 33 5.76 4.00 -6.19
N ASP A 34 4.73 3.30 -6.66
CA ASP A 34 4.61 3.05 -8.09
C ASP A 34 4.57 4.42 -8.79
N ALA A 35 5.44 4.60 -9.79
CA ALA A 35 5.58 5.84 -10.58
C ALA A 35 4.29 6.31 -11.28
N THR A 36 3.22 5.57 -11.15
CA THR A 36 1.88 5.81 -11.70
C THR A 36 1.09 6.84 -10.87
N TYR A 37 1.29 6.90 -9.56
CA TYR A 37 0.54 7.80 -8.68
C TYR A 37 1.18 9.18 -8.58
N LYS A 38 0.35 10.23 -8.59
CA LYS A 38 0.77 11.63 -8.35
C LYS A 38 0.94 11.92 -6.86
N VAL A 39 0.08 11.30 -6.05
CA VAL A 39 0.02 11.50 -4.61
C VAL A 39 -0.11 10.14 -3.91
N ILE A 40 0.59 9.98 -2.79
CA ILE A 40 0.35 8.91 -1.84
C ILE A 40 -0.28 9.54 -0.61
N PHE A 41 -1.48 9.08 -0.26
CA PHE A 41 -2.26 9.54 0.88
C PHE A 41 -2.21 8.50 1.98
N TYR A 42 -1.42 8.76 3.02
CA TYR A 42 -1.35 7.92 4.21
C TYR A 42 -2.35 8.39 5.26
N GLU A 43 -3.09 7.43 5.81
CA GLU A 43 -3.94 7.60 6.98
C GLU A 43 -3.36 6.79 8.13
N LEU A 44 -2.91 7.46 9.18
CA LEU A 44 -2.48 6.85 10.43
C LEU A 44 -3.65 6.85 11.40
N GLY A 45 -4.22 5.70 11.68
CA GLY A 45 -5.43 5.61 12.48
C GLY A 45 -5.58 4.27 13.17
N SER A 46 -6.79 3.97 13.64
CA SER A 46 -7.19 2.63 14.08
C SER A 46 -8.68 2.40 13.81
N VAL A 47 -9.02 1.18 13.44
CA VAL A 47 -10.42 0.76 13.25
C VAL A 47 -11.24 0.83 14.54
N LYS A 48 -10.60 0.93 15.71
CA LYS A 48 -11.23 1.06 17.04
C LYS A 48 -11.30 2.50 17.54
N CYS A 49 -10.72 3.46 16.84
CA CYS A 49 -10.71 4.86 17.20
C CYS A 49 -11.90 5.57 16.55
N ILE A 50 -12.79 6.18 17.34
CA ILE A 50 -14.04 6.79 16.85
C ILE A 50 -13.80 7.90 15.81
N PRO A 51 -12.90 8.89 16.01
CA PRO A 51 -12.64 9.88 14.97
C PRO A 51 -11.98 9.28 13.73
N CYS A 52 -11.17 8.21 13.86
CA CYS A 52 -10.58 7.50 12.72
C CYS A 52 -11.65 6.76 11.88
N GLN A 53 -12.70 6.23 12.54
CA GLN A 53 -13.82 5.60 11.83
C GLN A 53 -14.53 6.58 10.89
N LYS A 54 -14.59 7.86 11.25
CA LYS A 54 -15.15 8.91 10.39
C LYS A 54 -14.31 9.17 9.14
N MET A 55 -13.03 8.83 9.15
CA MET A 55 -12.15 8.92 7.99
C MET A 55 -12.39 7.77 6.98
N GLN A 56 -12.89 6.61 7.41
CA GLN A 56 -13.06 5.44 6.53
C GLN A 56 -13.91 5.73 5.28
N PRO A 57 -15.09 6.37 5.36
CA PRO A 57 -15.85 6.73 4.16
C PRO A 57 -15.10 7.76 3.28
N VAL A 58 -14.32 8.67 3.86
CA VAL A 58 -13.50 9.62 3.11
C VAL A 58 -12.42 8.88 2.33
N LEU A 59 -11.65 7.98 2.98
CA LEU A 59 -10.63 7.17 2.32
C LEU A 59 -11.19 6.39 1.15
N LYS A 60 -12.32 5.69 1.38
CA LYS A 60 -13.02 4.92 0.35
C LYS A 60 -13.45 5.79 -0.83
N SER A 61 -14.03 6.96 -0.56
CA SER A 61 -14.47 7.90 -1.59
C SER A 61 -13.29 8.42 -2.43
N ILE A 62 -12.16 8.74 -1.79
CA ILE A 62 -10.95 9.17 -2.49
C ILE A 62 -10.38 8.05 -3.36
N GLU A 63 -10.33 6.81 -2.84
CA GLU A 63 -9.87 5.65 -3.60
C GLU A 63 -10.75 5.36 -4.81
N GLU A 64 -12.09 5.45 -4.65
CA GLU A 64 -13.05 5.23 -5.74
C GLU A 64 -12.98 6.32 -6.83
N LYS A 65 -12.76 7.59 -6.44
CA LYS A 65 -12.79 8.74 -7.38
C LYS A 65 -11.44 9.04 -8.02
N TYR A 66 -10.34 8.77 -7.31
CA TYR A 66 -8.99 9.21 -7.70
C TYR A 66 -7.96 8.09 -7.66
N GLY A 67 -8.36 6.83 -7.52
CA GLY A 67 -7.45 5.69 -7.35
C GLY A 67 -6.51 5.43 -8.53
N ASP A 68 -6.76 6.03 -9.68
CA ASP A 68 -5.84 6.06 -10.83
C ASP A 68 -4.68 7.08 -10.65
N GLN A 69 -4.82 8.06 -9.76
CA GLN A 69 -3.86 9.13 -9.53
C GLN A 69 -3.38 9.21 -8.07
N VAL A 70 -4.13 8.62 -7.14
CA VAL A 70 -3.87 8.68 -5.70
C VAL A 70 -3.82 7.28 -5.11
N GLN A 71 -2.70 6.93 -4.50
CA GLN A 71 -2.60 5.71 -3.69
C GLN A 71 -3.03 6.02 -2.27
N VAL A 72 -4.09 5.37 -1.78
CA VAL A 72 -4.54 5.47 -0.38
C VAL A 72 -3.93 4.34 0.43
N ILE A 73 -3.26 4.66 1.53
CA ILE A 73 -2.63 3.68 2.42
C ILE A 73 -3.08 3.93 3.86
N PHE A 74 -3.75 2.96 4.46
CA PHE A 74 -4.17 3.00 5.86
C PHE A 74 -3.24 2.15 6.73
N TYR A 75 -2.71 2.74 7.81
CA TYR A 75 -1.97 2.02 8.85
C TYR A 75 -2.77 2.01 10.15
N ASP A 76 -3.24 0.83 10.59
CA ASP A 76 -3.80 0.67 11.93
C ASP A 76 -2.65 0.63 12.96
N VAL A 77 -2.35 1.79 13.52
CA VAL A 77 -1.22 1.97 14.45
C VAL A 77 -1.42 1.27 15.80
N TRP A 78 -2.59 0.68 16.05
CA TRP A 78 -2.83 -0.16 17.22
C TRP A 78 -2.56 -1.65 16.94
N THR A 79 -2.23 -2.02 15.70
CA THR A 79 -1.67 -3.32 15.37
C THR A 79 -0.14 -3.26 15.39
N LYS A 80 0.51 -4.42 15.52
CA LYS A 80 1.98 -4.50 15.48
C LYS A 80 2.52 -4.08 14.12
N GLU A 81 1.91 -4.57 13.06
CA GLU A 81 2.29 -4.33 11.67
C GLU A 81 2.09 -2.85 11.28
N GLY A 82 0.92 -2.28 11.61
CA GLY A 82 0.63 -0.87 11.32
C GLY A 82 1.51 0.08 12.11
N LYS A 83 1.78 -0.23 13.38
CA LYS A 83 2.71 0.55 14.21
C LYS A 83 4.14 0.53 13.63
N GLU A 84 4.61 -0.62 13.17
CA GLU A 84 5.93 -0.74 12.56
C GLU A 84 6.02 0.06 11.25
N SER A 85 5.02 -0.06 10.38
CA SER A 85 4.94 0.68 9.12
C SER A 85 4.83 2.20 9.32
N ALA A 86 4.18 2.63 10.39
CA ALA A 86 4.00 4.04 10.72
C ALA A 86 5.24 4.70 11.36
N LYS A 87 6.25 3.92 11.80
CA LYS A 87 7.47 4.45 12.46
C LYS A 87 8.24 5.49 11.66
N LYS A 88 8.15 5.43 10.33
CA LYS A 88 8.79 6.40 9.45
C LYS A 88 8.15 7.79 9.50
N PHE A 89 6.95 7.89 10.08
CA PHE A 89 6.24 9.14 10.25
C PHE A 89 6.32 9.57 11.72
N ASP A 90 6.68 10.82 11.95
CA ASP A 90 6.57 11.45 13.26
C ASP A 90 5.15 12.00 13.41
N PHE A 91 4.34 11.45 14.34
CA PHE A 91 2.96 11.87 14.59
C PHE A 91 2.61 11.75 16.09
N ASN A 92 1.76 12.64 16.58
CA ASN A 92 1.43 12.73 18.00
C ASN A 92 0.05 12.17 18.34
N LEU A 93 -0.88 12.16 17.40
CA LEU A 93 -2.24 11.69 17.63
C LEU A 93 -2.82 10.99 16.38
N ILE A 94 -3.95 10.34 16.54
CA ILE A 94 -4.74 9.72 15.47
C ILE A 94 -6.17 10.26 15.49
N PRO A 95 -6.80 10.39 14.30
CA PRO A 95 -6.24 10.15 12.98
C PRO A 95 -5.24 11.24 12.55
N THR A 96 -4.23 10.86 11.76
CA THR A 96 -3.30 11.80 11.11
C THR A 96 -3.19 11.45 9.64
N GLN A 97 -3.39 12.45 8.79
CA GLN A 97 -3.28 12.34 7.35
C GLN A 97 -1.94 12.92 6.89
N ILE A 98 -1.23 12.17 6.04
CA ILE A 98 0.05 12.58 5.47
C ILE A 98 -0.02 12.40 3.95
N PHE A 99 0.34 13.44 3.22
CA PHE A 99 0.33 13.44 1.77
C PHE A 99 1.74 13.63 1.25
N THR A 100 2.18 12.67 0.43
CA THR A 100 3.49 12.74 -0.24
C THR A 100 3.30 12.76 -1.75
N ASP A 101 4.30 13.29 -2.46
CA ASP A 101 4.38 13.14 -3.90
C ASP A 101 4.87 11.72 -4.28
N ALA A 102 4.97 11.44 -5.59
CA ALA A 102 5.46 10.16 -6.13
C ALA A 102 6.90 9.81 -5.69
N LYS A 103 7.66 10.78 -5.20
CA LYS A 103 9.02 10.58 -4.69
C LYS A 103 9.06 10.34 -3.18
N GLY A 104 7.90 10.32 -2.52
CA GLY A 104 7.79 10.17 -1.07
C GLY A 104 8.05 11.46 -0.27
N VAL A 105 8.14 12.62 -0.94
CA VAL A 105 8.33 13.91 -0.26
C VAL A 105 7.00 14.40 0.28
N GLU A 106 6.91 14.54 1.61
CA GLU A 106 5.73 15.08 2.29
C GLU A 106 5.49 16.54 1.87
N PHE A 107 4.25 16.89 1.54
CA PHE A 107 3.87 18.24 1.18
C PHE A 107 2.66 18.78 1.96
N TYR A 108 1.92 17.89 2.65
CA TYR A 108 0.81 18.29 3.52
C TYR A 108 0.60 17.26 4.62
N ARG A 109 0.17 17.76 5.79
CA ARG A 109 -0.17 16.96 6.96
C ARG A 109 -1.34 17.60 7.68
N HIS A 110 -2.22 16.75 8.24
CA HIS A 110 -3.30 17.18 9.12
C HIS A 110 -3.48 16.19 10.26
N GLU A 111 -3.75 16.68 11.44
CA GLU A 111 -4.08 15.89 12.63
C GLU A 111 -5.55 16.07 13.00
N GLY A 112 -6.26 14.98 13.25
CA GLY A 112 -7.69 14.94 13.48
C GLY A 112 -8.49 14.56 12.24
N PHE A 113 -9.82 14.71 12.31
CA PHE A 113 -10.70 14.42 11.17
C PHE A 113 -10.52 15.48 10.08
N LEU A 114 -10.33 15.02 8.84
CA LEU A 114 -10.22 15.86 7.65
C LEU A 114 -11.40 15.57 6.71
N PRO A 115 -12.30 16.55 6.45
CA PRO A 115 -13.42 16.36 5.53
C PRO A 115 -12.95 16.07 4.10
N GLU A 116 -13.80 15.37 3.33
CA GLU A 116 -13.46 14.95 1.96
C GLU A 116 -13.13 16.13 1.03
N ASP A 117 -13.88 17.22 1.12
CA ASP A 117 -13.63 18.43 0.31
C ASP A 117 -12.26 19.05 0.59
N GLU A 118 -11.82 19.03 1.84
CA GLU A 118 -10.46 19.46 2.21
C GLU A 118 -9.39 18.50 1.65
N VAL A 119 -9.61 17.18 1.73
CA VAL A 119 -8.73 16.19 1.09
C VAL A 119 -8.62 16.49 -0.41
N VAL A 120 -9.75 16.67 -1.09
CA VAL A 120 -9.79 16.99 -2.53
C VAL A 120 -9.04 18.28 -2.85
N ASN A 121 -9.18 19.33 -2.01
CA ASN A 121 -8.46 20.57 -2.15
C ASN A 121 -6.93 20.36 -2.06
N VAL A 122 -6.48 19.51 -1.13
CA VAL A 122 -5.05 19.15 -1.00
C VAL A 122 -4.56 18.41 -2.26
N LEU A 123 -5.32 17.44 -2.76
CA LEU A 123 -4.98 16.65 -3.95
C LEU A 123 -4.87 17.51 -5.21
N LYS A 124 -5.82 18.44 -5.40
CA LYS A 124 -5.82 19.37 -6.55
C LYS A 124 -4.57 20.26 -6.62
N LYS A 125 -3.96 20.62 -5.48
CA LYS A 125 -2.68 21.37 -5.43
C LYS A 125 -1.53 20.60 -6.09
N LYS A 126 -1.64 19.27 -6.22
CA LYS A 126 -0.67 18.39 -6.90
C LYS A 126 -1.15 17.92 -8.28
N GLY A 127 -2.17 18.56 -8.83
CA GLY A 127 -2.64 18.30 -10.19
C GLY A 127 -3.45 17.00 -10.33
N VAL A 128 -4.01 16.49 -9.25
CA VAL A 128 -5.03 15.43 -9.29
C VAL A 128 -6.33 16.03 -9.84
N LYS A 129 -6.97 15.30 -10.78
CA LYS A 129 -8.14 15.78 -11.53
C LYS A 129 -9.28 14.80 -11.41
#